data_a1d41a9ea3b873de484bae6a2c6a7f25
#
_entry.id   a1d41a9ea3b873de484bae6a2c6a7f25
#
_cell.length_a   1.000
_cell.length_b   1.000
_cell.length_c   1.000
_cell.angle_alpha   90.00
_cell.angle_beta   90.00
_cell.angle_gamma   90.00
#
_symmetry.space_group_name_H-M   'P 1'
#
loop_
_entity.id
_entity.type
_entity.pdbx_description
1 polymer ?
#
loop_
_entity_poly.entity_id
_entity_poly.type
_entity_poly.pdbx_seq_one_letter_code
_entity_poly.pdbx_strand_id
1 'polypeptide(L)'
;LNAKAMEINKINLVAHDAMAEPESVCRLKLEAFLQKHGVGKLTPAGHNVAMDIQFAKKLLPSFGKYVTHRTYDTASLGKFACNVGIIEHSDFSLQSLCEAFGIDTKGQHNAKVDIELTRQVLVELHWRARRDRKE
;
A
#
# COMPACT_ATOMS: atom_id res chain seq x y z
N LEU A 1 6.93 5.87 -20.25
CA LEU A 1 6.40 6.64 -19.10
C LEU A 1 4.96 7.03 -19.40
N ASN A 2 4.04 6.79 -18.45
CA ASN A 2 2.64 7.15 -18.60
C ASN A 2 2.46 8.61 -18.17
N ALA A 3 2.21 9.52 -19.12
CA ALA A 3 2.07 10.97 -18.88
C ALA A 3 0.96 11.27 -17.85
N LYS A 4 -0.18 10.55 -17.92
CA LYS A 4 -1.29 10.71 -16.97
C LYS A 4 -0.89 10.34 -15.53
N ALA A 5 -0.10 9.30 -15.36
CA ALA A 5 0.40 8.91 -14.03
C ALA A 5 1.37 9.95 -13.46
N MET A 6 2.19 10.56 -14.31
CA MET A 6 3.13 11.62 -13.91
C MET A 6 2.39 12.87 -13.44
N GLU A 7 1.31 13.25 -14.15
CA GLU A 7 0.45 14.38 -13.80
C GLU A 7 -0.23 14.16 -12.44
N ILE A 8 -0.84 12.98 -12.23
CA ILE A 8 -1.52 12.62 -10.97
C ILE A 8 -0.54 12.64 -9.80
N ASN A 9 0.63 12.05 -9.96
CA ASN A 9 1.63 11.95 -8.90
C ASN A 9 2.47 13.23 -8.73
N LYS A 10 2.25 14.25 -9.58
CA LYS A 10 2.98 15.54 -9.55
C LYS A 10 4.50 15.37 -9.53
N ILE A 11 5.01 14.36 -10.23
CA ILE A 11 6.45 14.07 -10.28
C ILE A 11 7.12 14.98 -11.30
N ASN A 12 8.03 15.81 -10.82
CA ASN A 12 8.96 16.55 -11.69
C ASN A 12 10.15 15.63 -12.02
N LEU A 13 10.22 15.15 -13.27
CA LEU A 13 11.26 14.21 -13.70
C LEU A 13 12.67 14.75 -13.52
N VAL A 14 12.91 16.02 -13.83
CA VAL A 14 14.24 16.63 -13.71
C VAL A 14 14.70 16.66 -12.25
N ALA A 15 13.81 17.08 -11.35
CA ALA A 15 14.09 17.07 -9.93
C ALA A 15 14.24 15.63 -9.38
N HIS A 16 13.41 14.71 -9.87
CA HIS A 16 13.50 13.31 -9.50
C HIS A 16 14.83 12.69 -9.92
N ASP A 17 15.24 12.87 -11.17
CA ASP A 17 16.49 12.30 -11.69
C ASP A 17 17.72 12.86 -10.98
N ALA A 18 17.67 14.14 -10.59
CA ALA A 18 18.75 14.77 -9.82
C ALA A 18 18.88 14.23 -8.39
N MET A 19 17.79 13.68 -7.81
CA MET A 19 17.75 13.20 -6.43
C MET A 19 17.66 11.67 -6.34
N ALA A 20 17.41 10.98 -7.45
CA ALA A 20 17.23 9.53 -7.47
C ALA A 20 18.53 8.80 -7.13
N GLU A 21 18.41 7.85 -6.22
CA GLU A 21 19.52 6.96 -5.94
C GLU A 21 19.67 5.91 -7.05
N PRO A 22 20.89 5.44 -7.33
CA PRO A 22 21.10 4.34 -8.26
C PRO A 22 20.30 3.10 -7.85
N GLU A 23 19.80 2.35 -8.84
CA GLU A 23 19.01 1.12 -8.60
C GLU A 23 19.75 0.13 -7.70
N SER A 24 21.06 0.00 -7.85
CA SER A 24 21.91 -0.87 -7.02
C SER A 24 21.87 -0.49 -5.54
N VAL A 25 21.85 0.81 -5.24
CA VAL A 25 21.76 1.33 -3.87
C VAL A 25 20.36 1.08 -3.31
N CYS A 26 19.32 1.34 -4.09
CA CYS A 26 17.93 1.05 -3.68
C CYS A 26 17.73 -0.43 -3.39
N ARG A 27 18.29 -1.31 -4.22
CA ARG A 27 18.27 -2.76 -4.03
C ARG A 27 18.92 -3.17 -2.71
N LEU A 28 20.13 -2.69 -2.43
CA LEU A 28 20.84 -2.98 -1.17
C LEU A 28 20.07 -2.49 0.05
N LYS A 29 19.49 -1.28 -0.01
CA LYS A 29 18.67 -0.73 1.07
C LYS A 29 17.42 -1.56 1.31
N LEU A 30 16.72 -1.98 0.26
CA LEU A 30 15.55 -2.84 0.37
C LEU A 30 15.92 -4.19 0.98
N GLU A 31 16.98 -4.81 0.51
CA GLU A 31 17.41 -6.11 1.03
C GLU A 31 17.82 -6.02 2.50
N ALA A 32 18.61 -5.02 2.88
CA ALA A 32 19.01 -4.78 4.27
C ALA A 32 17.79 -4.55 5.18
N PHE A 33 16.80 -3.77 4.70
CA PHE A 33 15.54 -3.56 5.42
C PHE A 33 14.79 -4.88 5.67
N LEU A 34 14.64 -5.70 4.62
CA LEU A 34 13.94 -6.97 4.72
C LEU A 34 14.67 -7.96 5.64
N GLN A 35 16.00 -8.01 5.59
CA GLN A 35 16.82 -8.85 6.49
C GLN A 35 16.67 -8.39 7.95
N LYS A 36 16.69 -7.09 8.20
CA LYS A 36 16.57 -6.53 9.54
C LYS A 36 15.22 -6.82 10.20
N HIS A 37 14.14 -6.76 9.42
CA HIS A 37 12.78 -6.85 9.95
C HIS A 37 12.12 -8.22 9.73
N GLY A 38 12.74 -9.09 8.94
CA GLY A 38 12.22 -10.40 8.57
C GLY A 38 12.59 -11.50 9.55
N VAL A 39 12.00 -11.51 10.74
CA VAL A 39 11.96 -12.74 11.55
C VAL A 39 10.91 -13.65 10.93
N GLY A 40 11.29 -14.47 9.96
CA GLY A 40 10.38 -15.23 9.11
C GLY A 40 9.92 -14.44 7.88
N LYS A 41 8.88 -14.93 7.21
CA LYS A 41 8.33 -14.25 6.03
C LYS A 41 7.31 -13.18 6.42
N LEU A 42 7.53 -11.97 5.95
CA LEU A 42 6.60 -10.85 6.10
C LEU A 42 5.36 -11.04 5.20
N THR A 43 4.21 -10.60 5.66
CA THR A 43 3.00 -10.53 4.84
C THR A 43 2.85 -9.12 4.29
N PRO A 44 2.97 -8.92 2.97
CA PRO A 44 2.78 -7.61 2.37
C PRO A 44 1.36 -7.08 2.60
N ALA A 45 1.26 -5.79 2.91
CA ALA A 45 0.00 -5.08 3.00
C ALA A 45 0.05 -3.80 2.17
N GLY A 46 -1.05 -3.47 1.49
CA GLY A 46 -1.10 -2.30 0.62
C GLY A 46 -2.50 -2.05 0.07
N HIS A 47 -2.60 -1.07 -0.82
CA HIS A 47 -3.79 -0.80 -1.61
C HIS A 47 -3.49 -1.14 -3.07
N ASN A 48 -4.12 -2.18 -3.63
CA ASN A 48 -3.73 -2.81 -4.90
C ASN A 48 -2.27 -3.33 -4.86
N VAL A 49 -1.88 -3.91 -3.76
CA VAL A 49 -0.50 -4.28 -3.39
C VAL A 49 0.20 -5.22 -4.39
N ALA A 50 -0.54 -5.90 -5.25
CA ALA A 50 0.03 -6.78 -6.27
C ALA A 50 0.97 -6.03 -7.22
N MET A 51 0.67 -4.77 -7.52
CA MET A 51 1.51 -3.92 -8.37
C MET A 51 2.83 -3.58 -7.67
N ASP A 52 2.77 -3.19 -6.40
CA ASP A 52 3.96 -2.87 -5.60
C ASP A 52 4.89 -4.08 -5.47
N ILE A 53 4.32 -5.27 -5.27
CA ILE A 53 5.08 -6.53 -5.22
C ILE A 53 5.79 -6.80 -6.54
N GLN A 54 5.15 -6.51 -7.68
CA GLN A 54 5.80 -6.68 -8.99
C GLN A 54 7.00 -5.74 -9.15
N PHE A 55 6.87 -4.47 -8.74
CA PHE A 55 8.00 -3.54 -8.75
C PHE A 55 9.10 -3.96 -7.77
N ALA A 56 8.76 -4.37 -6.56
CA ALA A 56 9.71 -4.86 -5.58
C ALA A 56 10.49 -6.09 -6.10
N LYS A 57 9.84 -7.02 -6.80
CA LYS A 57 10.49 -8.18 -7.44
C LYS A 57 11.39 -7.80 -8.61
N LYS A 58 11.05 -6.75 -9.36
CA LYS A 58 11.93 -6.23 -10.42
C LYS A 58 13.19 -5.63 -9.82
N LEU A 59 13.06 -4.85 -8.75
CA LEU A 59 14.17 -4.23 -8.06
C LEU A 59 15.05 -5.28 -7.36
N LEU A 60 14.43 -6.22 -6.64
CA LEU A 60 15.08 -7.27 -5.87
C LEU A 60 14.50 -8.65 -6.27
N PRO A 61 15.14 -9.38 -7.20
CA PRO A 61 14.65 -10.71 -7.63
C PRO A 61 14.48 -11.72 -6.49
N SER A 62 15.26 -11.58 -5.41
CA SER A 62 15.15 -12.40 -4.19
C SER A 62 14.00 -12.01 -3.26
N PHE A 63 13.21 -10.97 -3.56
CA PHE A 63 12.13 -10.42 -2.72
C PHE A 63 11.19 -11.51 -2.19
N GLY A 64 10.83 -12.48 -3.03
CA GLY A 64 9.96 -13.60 -2.64
C GLY A 64 10.50 -14.50 -1.53
N LYS A 65 11.80 -14.43 -1.20
CA LYS A 65 12.38 -15.15 -0.07
C LYS A 65 11.98 -14.53 1.28
N TYR A 66 11.71 -13.23 1.28
CA TYR A 66 11.43 -12.43 2.48
C TYR A 66 9.94 -12.26 2.77
N VAL A 67 9.07 -12.51 1.77
CA VAL A 67 7.63 -12.27 1.90
C VAL A 67 6.80 -13.52 1.63
N THR A 68 5.62 -13.58 2.23
CA THR A 68 4.63 -14.61 1.89
C THR A 68 3.97 -14.31 0.53
N HIS A 69 3.33 -15.30 -0.05
CA HIS A 69 2.47 -15.10 -1.23
C HIS A 69 1.10 -14.52 -0.87
N ARG A 70 0.72 -14.56 0.41
CA ARG A 70 -0.52 -13.96 0.91
C ARG A 70 -0.31 -12.49 1.17
N THR A 71 -1.37 -11.69 0.98
CA THR A 71 -1.34 -10.24 1.13
C THR A 71 -2.55 -9.74 1.89
N TYR A 72 -2.42 -8.58 2.51
CA TYR A 72 -3.55 -7.76 2.92
C TYR A 72 -3.73 -6.63 1.92
N ASP A 73 -4.75 -6.72 1.08
CA ASP A 73 -5.08 -5.70 0.09
C ASP A 73 -6.33 -4.94 0.52
N THR A 74 -6.17 -3.66 0.84
CA THR A 74 -7.28 -2.86 1.38
C THR A 74 -8.40 -2.61 0.37
N ALA A 75 -8.14 -2.63 -0.94
CA ALA A 75 -9.20 -2.55 -1.95
C ALA A 75 -10.08 -3.82 -1.92
N SER A 76 -9.46 -4.99 -1.87
CA SER A 76 -10.17 -6.27 -1.77
C SER A 76 -10.90 -6.43 -0.44
N LEU A 77 -10.27 -6.03 0.66
CA LEU A 77 -10.88 -6.06 2.00
C LEU A 77 -12.03 -5.06 2.12
N GLY A 78 -11.90 -3.87 1.53
CA GLY A 78 -12.96 -2.87 1.47
C GLY A 78 -14.19 -3.38 0.71
N LYS A 79 -13.98 -4.04 -0.43
CA LYS A 79 -15.05 -4.69 -1.18
C LYS A 79 -15.76 -5.77 -0.36
N PHE A 80 -15.01 -6.59 0.35
CA PHE A 80 -15.59 -7.59 1.26
C PHE A 80 -16.37 -6.92 2.39
N ALA A 81 -15.82 -5.89 3.03
CA ALA A 81 -16.47 -5.16 4.12
C ALA A 81 -17.80 -4.52 3.70
N CYS A 82 -17.86 -3.98 2.47
CA CYS A 82 -19.09 -3.50 1.88
C CYS A 82 -20.14 -4.63 1.69
N ASN A 83 -19.70 -5.77 1.14
CA ASN A 83 -20.60 -6.91 0.90
C ASN A 83 -21.23 -7.49 2.19
N VAL A 84 -20.53 -7.36 3.31
CA VAL A 84 -21.01 -7.84 4.62
C VAL A 84 -21.60 -6.72 5.50
N GLY A 85 -21.76 -5.51 4.96
CA GLY A 85 -22.43 -4.39 5.64
C GLY A 85 -21.59 -3.64 6.68
N ILE A 86 -20.27 -3.87 6.73
CA ILE A 86 -19.35 -3.17 7.66
C ILE A 86 -19.16 -1.70 7.24
N ILE A 87 -19.17 -1.44 5.94
CA ILE A 87 -19.12 -0.09 5.35
C ILE A 87 -20.20 0.04 4.28
N GLU A 88 -20.66 1.27 4.06
CA GLU A 88 -21.53 1.59 2.93
C GLU A 88 -20.77 1.60 1.62
N HIS A 89 -21.52 1.71 0.51
CA HIS A 89 -20.95 1.67 -0.84
C HIS A 89 -19.74 2.58 -1.02
N SER A 90 -18.74 2.06 -1.70
CA SER A 90 -17.52 2.73 -2.09
C SER A 90 -17.09 2.24 -3.48
N ASP A 91 -16.35 3.04 -4.23
CA ASP A 91 -15.64 2.58 -5.44
C ASP A 91 -14.35 1.80 -5.11
N PHE A 92 -14.09 1.62 -3.81
CA PHE A 92 -12.94 0.91 -3.25
C PHE A 92 -11.58 1.53 -3.60
N SER A 93 -11.55 2.78 -4.07
CA SER A 93 -10.32 3.57 -4.12
C SER A 93 -9.83 3.87 -2.70
N LEU A 94 -8.55 4.15 -2.55
CA LEU A 94 -8.01 4.52 -1.23
C LEU A 94 -8.70 5.75 -0.66
N GLN A 95 -9.01 6.73 -1.51
CA GLN A 95 -9.75 7.93 -1.13
C GLN A 95 -11.14 7.60 -0.59
N SER A 96 -11.94 6.83 -1.34
CA SER A 96 -13.30 6.48 -0.92
C SER A 96 -13.32 5.64 0.36
N LEU A 97 -12.33 4.75 0.56
CA LEU A 97 -12.20 4.01 1.80
C LEU A 97 -11.82 4.93 2.97
N CYS A 98 -10.95 5.90 2.76
CA CYS A 98 -10.61 6.90 3.78
C CYS A 98 -11.86 7.72 4.16
N GLU A 99 -12.62 8.18 3.18
CA GLU A 99 -13.87 8.93 3.40
C GLU A 99 -14.89 8.11 4.19
N ALA A 100 -15.08 6.83 3.86
CA ALA A 100 -15.98 5.92 4.58
C ALA A 100 -15.60 5.71 6.05
N PHE A 101 -14.32 5.91 6.38
CA PHE A 101 -13.79 5.80 7.75
C PHE A 101 -13.55 7.16 8.42
N GLY A 102 -13.82 8.28 7.74
CA GLY A 102 -13.57 9.63 8.26
C GLY A 102 -12.08 9.96 8.41
N ILE A 103 -11.22 9.35 7.58
CA ILE A 103 -9.77 9.58 7.55
C ILE A 103 -9.48 10.76 6.61
N ASP A 104 -8.72 11.76 7.10
CA ASP A 104 -8.30 12.91 6.31
C ASP A 104 -7.31 12.49 5.22
N THR A 105 -7.61 12.83 3.96
CA THR A 105 -6.82 12.47 2.78
C THR A 105 -5.84 13.57 2.35
N LYS A 106 -5.61 14.57 3.18
CA LYS A 106 -4.69 15.67 2.87
C LYS A 106 -3.30 15.15 2.52
N GLY A 107 -2.82 15.54 1.35
CA GLY A 107 -1.50 15.13 0.84
C GLY A 107 -1.50 13.79 0.10
N GLN A 108 -2.65 13.19 -0.19
CA GLN A 108 -2.78 12.02 -1.05
C GLN A 108 -2.05 12.21 -2.38
N HIS A 109 -1.66 11.11 -3.00
CA HIS A 109 -0.74 11.01 -4.15
C HIS A 109 0.73 11.27 -3.81
N ASN A 110 1.07 11.23 -2.52
CA ASN A 110 2.44 11.09 -2.04
C ASN A 110 2.60 9.69 -1.44
N ALA A 111 3.60 8.94 -1.89
CA ALA A 111 3.78 7.54 -1.50
C ALA A 111 3.83 7.32 0.03
N LYS A 112 4.46 8.23 0.79
CA LYS A 112 4.49 8.13 2.25
C LYS A 112 3.12 8.35 2.88
N VAL A 113 2.36 9.31 2.37
CA VAL A 113 0.99 9.60 2.83
C VAL A 113 0.09 8.43 2.48
N ASP A 114 0.16 7.91 1.26
CA ASP A 114 -0.67 6.80 0.80
C ASP A 114 -0.43 5.52 1.60
N ILE A 115 0.83 5.24 1.99
CA ILE A 115 1.16 4.12 2.89
C ILE A 115 0.50 4.31 4.27
N GLU A 116 0.56 5.51 4.84
CA GLU A 116 -0.06 5.80 6.14
C GLU A 116 -1.59 5.74 6.07
N LEU A 117 -2.20 6.29 5.02
CA LEU A 117 -3.64 6.16 4.78
C LEU A 117 -4.06 4.70 4.64
N THR A 118 -3.31 3.92 3.88
CA THR A 118 -3.55 2.47 3.73
C THR A 118 -3.47 1.74 5.08
N ARG A 119 -2.49 2.08 5.91
CA ARG A 119 -2.37 1.54 7.27
C ARG A 119 -3.59 1.88 8.12
N GLN A 120 -4.05 3.12 8.09
CA GLN A 120 -5.23 3.56 8.85
C GLN A 120 -6.49 2.83 8.37
N VAL A 121 -6.71 2.73 7.07
CA VAL A 121 -7.82 1.95 6.49
C VAL A 121 -7.79 0.49 6.96
N LEU A 122 -6.62 -0.14 6.96
CA LEU A 122 -6.48 -1.53 7.41
C LEU A 122 -6.81 -1.68 8.90
N VAL A 123 -6.41 -0.73 9.73
CA VAL A 123 -6.73 -0.70 11.16
C VAL A 123 -8.23 -0.55 11.38
N GLU A 124 -8.90 0.38 10.67
CA GLU A 124 -10.34 0.59 10.77
C GLU A 124 -11.14 -0.64 10.33
N LEU A 125 -10.77 -1.26 9.22
CA LEU A 125 -11.38 -2.53 8.76
C LEU A 125 -11.27 -3.62 9.83
N HIS A 126 -10.10 -3.74 10.45
CA HIS A 126 -9.87 -4.71 11.51
C HIS A 126 -10.73 -4.43 12.76
N TRP A 127 -10.82 -3.16 13.18
CA TRP A 127 -11.61 -2.76 14.34
C TRP A 127 -13.10 -3.00 14.13
N ARG A 128 -13.66 -2.61 13.00
CA ARG A 128 -15.08 -2.79 12.68
C ARG A 128 -15.43 -4.26 12.58
N ALA A 129 -14.63 -5.08 11.90
CA ALA A 129 -14.85 -6.52 11.82
C ALA A 129 -14.81 -7.25 13.18
N ARG A 130 -14.21 -6.64 14.22
CA ARG A 130 -14.22 -7.19 15.59
C ARG A 130 -15.41 -6.73 16.42
N ARG A 131 -15.93 -5.54 16.16
CA ARG A 131 -17.11 -5.00 16.89
C ARG A 131 -18.35 -5.81 16.59
N ASP A 132 -18.59 -6.11 15.33
CA ASP A 132 -19.78 -6.84 14.87
C ASP A 132 -19.84 -8.30 15.36
N ARG A 133 -18.76 -8.79 15.98
CA ARG A 133 -18.74 -10.14 16.61
C ARG A 133 -19.27 -10.16 18.06
N LYS A 134 -19.57 -9.01 18.64
CA LYS A 134 -19.98 -8.92 20.06
C LYS A 134 -21.47 -8.67 20.26
N GLU A 135 -22.22 -8.54 19.19
CA GLU A 135 -23.67 -8.51 19.13
C GLU A 135 -24.20 -9.86 18.61
#